data_43e2923c15977c04c694c14e8ca5a880
#
_entry.id   43e2923c15977c04c694c14e8ca5a880
#
_cell.length_a   1.000
_cell.length_b   1.000
_cell.length_c   1.000
_cell.angle_alpha   90.00
_cell.angle_beta   90.00
_cell.angle_gamma   90.00
#
_symmetry.space_group_name_H-M   'P 1'
#
loop_
_entity.id
_entity.type
_entity.pdbx_description
1 polymer ?
#
loop_
_entity_poly.entity_id
_entity_poly.type
_entity_poly.pdbx_seq_one_letter_code
_entity_poly.pdbx_strand_id
1 'polypeptide(L)'
;MQWRQLYPLLSARYSLFTPGNAFCYYLRATKGDRYRNMIRKRYEINNCVSFFKHNIDVYMCDFLYVSARVQVARHNNTNNRNVELFMNESPSLEQTRTDVLAPPSPADATLDPRQQRVIKKLFRRLITFLFILFVFSYLDRINIGFAGLTMGNDLGLTSTMFGLATTLFYVMYVICGIPSNVMLSIVGARRWIAILMVVWGIASTATMFATGPGSLYVLRMLVGIAEAGFLPGLLLYLTFWFPAHYRARANALFMIAMPVTMALGSVASGYILNLDGVMNLKGWQWLFLLEGFPSVILGFVVWFWLDDSPDKARWLTSDDKACLKEMLEADRVNALSAQQREKAALVPTQRSMFRELFTPTIMLYTLAYFCLTNTLSALSVWTPLILRSISQESSNVTIGILSAIPQVCTIVAMVWWSKRSDKHNERKVHTLLPYLFAAAGWILTATSSDSMLQFTGIVMASSGAFAAMVIFWTTPDRAISLRARALGIAVINATGMTGAALGPLLMGWMKDVTGNFNAGIFMVAGFLVLGALVISLIPMKKVAHQ
;
A
#
# COMPACT_ATOMS: atom_id res chain seq x y z
N MET A 1 18.12 -25.62 40.39
CA MET A 1 17.26 -25.82 41.56
C MET A 1 17.20 -24.55 42.43
N GLN A 2 16.68 -23.42 41.90
CA GLN A 2 16.60 -22.12 42.64
C GLN A 2 15.54 -21.15 42.09
N TRP A 3 14.59 -21.62 41.30
CA TRP A 3 13.52 -20.78 40.70
C TRP A 3 12.11 -20.99 41.30
N ARG A 4 11.96 -21.87 42.30
CA ARG A 4 10.65 -22.16 42.90
C ARG A 4 10.30 -21.38 44.18
N GLN A 5 11.20 -20.56 44.71
CA GLN A 5 10.96 -19.82 45.96
C GLN A 5 10.62 -18.32 45.80
N LEU A 6 10.57 -17.77 44.56
CA LEU A 6 10.28 -16.36 44.33
C LEU A 6 8.85 -16.07 43.82
N TYR A 7 8.07 -17.09 43.56
CA TYR A 7 6.73 -16.92 42.98
C TYR A 7 5.62 -16.48 43.96
N PRO A 8 5.68 -16.72 45.29
CA PRO A 8 4.62 -16.30 46.20
C PRO A 8 4.70 -14.83 46.65
N LEU A 9 5.83 -14.15 46.46
CA LEU A 9 6.00 -12.75 46.92
C LEU A 9 5.61 -11.69 45.88
N LEU A 10 5.39 -12.09 44.63
CA LEU A 10 4.99 -11.18 43.55
C LEU A 10 3.47 -11.10 43.34
N SER A 11 2.71 -12.08 43.82
CA SER A 11 1.25 -12.07 43.65
C SER A 11 0.47 -11.23 44.66
N ALA A 12 1.09 -10.86 45.79
CA ALA A 12 0.44 -10.14 46.89
C ALA A 12 0.54 -8.60 46.84
N ARG A 13 1.21 -8.01 45.83
CA ARG A 13 1.44 -6.55 45.73
C ARG A 13 0.79 -5.85 44.52
N TYR A 14 -0.05 -6.52 43.77
CA TYR A 14 -0.65 -5.93 42.55
C TYR A 14 -2.10 -5.49 42.67
N SER A 15 -2.63 -5.34 43.89
CA SER A 15 -4.06 -4.95 44.04
C SER A 15 -4.33 -3.46 44.28
N LEU A 16 -3.33 -2.54 44.22
CA LEU A 16 -3.57 -1.13 44.59
C LEU A 16 -2.75 -0.10 43.82
N PHE A 17 -2.54 -0.19 42.49
CA PHE A 17 -1.93 0.96 41.79
C PHE A 17 -2.47 1.13 40.36
N THR A 18 -2.97 2.33 40.07
CA THR A 18 -3.31 2.86 38.75
C THR A 18 -2.05 3.16 37.92
N PRO A 19 -2.06 3.00 36.55
CA PRO A 19 -0.85 2.97 35.72
C PRO A 19 -0.06 4.29 35.56
N GLY A 20 -0.46 5.37 36.23
CA GLY A 20 0.17 6.69 36.01
C GLY A 20 1.37 7.02 36.88
N ASN A 21 1.52 6.42 38.05
CA ASN A 21 2.48 6.88 39.06
C ASN A 21 3.63 5.93 39.42
N ALA A 22 3.67 4.74 38.84
CA ALA A 22 4.70 3.73 39.16
C ALA A 22 6.09 4.04 38.59
N PHE A 23 6.20 4.84 37.54
CA PHE A 23 7.49 5.14 36.88
C PHE A 23 8.38 6.14 37.59
N CYS A 24 7.81 7.03 38.39
CA CYS A 24 8.59 8.06 39.13
C CYS A 24 9.20 7.58 40.45
N TYR A 25 8.66 6.53 41.06
CA TYR A 25 9.15 6.06 42.39
C TYR A 25 10.31 5.08 42.29
N TYR A 26 10.46 4.35 41.19
CA TYR A 26 11.54 3.34 41.02
C TYR A 26 12.92 3.97 40.76
N LEU A 27 12.98 5.22 40.33
CA LEU A 27 14.24 5.94 40.03
C LEU A 27 14.88 6.59 41.27
N ARG A 28 14.23 6.57 42.43
CA ARG A 28 14.74 7.24 43.64
C ARG A 28 15.39 6.32 44.66
N ALA A 29 15.35 4.99 44.48
CA ALA A 29 15.74 4.04 45.52
C ALA A 29 17.07 3.30 45.31
N THR A 30 17.80 3.53 44.18
CA THR A 30 19.08 2.80 43.95
C THR A 30 20.24 3.79 43.69
N LYS A 31 20.92 4.18 44.76
CA LYS A 31 22.27 4.78 44.70
C LYS A 31 23.30 3.66 44.53
N GLY A 32 23.96 3.57 43.37
CA GLY A 32 25.08 2.67 43.16
C GLY A 32 25.56 2.70 41.71
N ASP A 33 26.65 3.44 41.40
CA ASP A 33 27.13 3.72 40.04
C ASP A 33 27.69 2.51 39.25
N ARG A 34 27.92 1.36 39.89
CA ARG A 34 28.39 0.13 39.19
C ARG A 34 27.25 -0.66 38.48
N TYR A 35 26.02 -0.49 38.88
CA TYR A 35 24.87 -1.16 38.27
C TYR A 35 24.37 -0.46 37.01
N ARG A 36 24.59 0.84 36.85
CA ARG A 36 24.13 1.63 35.71
C ARG A 36 24.77 1.22 34.38
N ASN A 37 26.06 0.87 34.37
CA ASN A 37 26.78 0.50 33.15
C ASN A 37 26.49 -0.92 32.67
N MET A 38 26.12 -1.84 33.56
CA MET A 38 25.75 -3.21 33.22
C MET A 38 24.30 -3.30 32.70
N ILE A 39 23.42 -2.46 33.25
CA ILE A 39 22.04 -2.33 32.80
C ILE A 39 21.98 -1.67 31.41
N ARG A 40 22.81 -0.64 31.14
CA ARG A 40 22.85 0.06 29.86
C ARG A 40 23.26 -0.84 28.69
N LYS A 41 24.26 -1.70 28.86
CA LYS A 41 24.69 -2.66 27.83
C LYS A 41 23.71 -3.84 27.63
N ARG A 42 22.98 -4.24 28.67
CA ARG A 42 21.95 -5.29 28.56
C ARG A 42 20.63 -4.74 28.02
N TYR A 43 20.39 -3.43 28.19
CA TYR A 43 19.21 -2.73 27.68
C TYR A 43 19.24 -2.58 26.15
N GLU A 44 20.40 -2.42 25.54
CA GLU A 44 20.52 -2.22 24.08
C GLU A 44 20.34 -3.52 23.28
N ILE A 45 20.62 -4.68 23.85
CA ILE A 45 20.46 -5.99 23.15
C ILE A 45 19.10 -6.64 23.45
N ASN A 46 18.54 -6.43 24.65
CA ASN A 46 17.22 -6.99 25.01
C ASN A 46 16.04 -6.09 24.56
N ASN A 47 16.27 -4.87 24.13
CA ASN A 47 15.20 -3.94 23.75
C ASN A 47 14.47 -4.37 22.46
N CYS A 48 15.12 -5.04 21.50
CA CYS A 48 14.43 -5.55 20.33
C CYS A 48 13.49 -6.72 20.67
N VAL A 49 13.91 -7.63 21.53
CA VAL A 49 13.11 -8.82 21.89
C VAL A 49 12.04 -8.48 22.92
N SER A 50 12.37 -7.59 23.90
CA SER A 50 11.43 -7.12 24.93
C SER A 50 10.38 -6.16 24.35
N PHE A 51 10.72 -5.36 23.34
CA PHE A 51 9.78 -4.46 22.66
C PHE A 51 8.75 -5.23 21.84
N PHE A 52 9.15 -6.33 21.17
CA PHE A 52 8.22 -7.23 20.50
C PHE A 52 7.29 -7.91 21.52
N LYS A 53 7.82 -8.32 22.66
CA LYS A 53 7.04 -8.96 23.72
C LYS A 53 6.12 -7.95 24.43
N HIS A 54 6.58 -6.73 24.69
CA HIS A 54 5.81 -5.70 25.38
C HIS A 54 4.65 -5.12 24.52
N ASN A 55 4.84 -4.97 23.22
CA ASN A 55 3.74 -4.56 22.34
C ASN A 55 2.72 -5.69 22.11
N ILE A 56 3.17 -6.95 22.03
CA ILE A 56 2.25 -8.09 22.00
C ILE A 56 1.52 -8.19 23.34
N ASP A 57 2.18 -7.98 24.46
CA ASP A 57 1.58 -8.01 25.80
C ASP A 57 0.63 -6.83 26.06
N VAL A 58 0.86 -5.64 25.50
CA VAL A 58 -0.06 -4.50 25.58
C VAL A 58 -1.33 -4.78 24.75
N TYR A 59 -1.22 -5.30 23.55
CA TYR A 59 -2.39 -5.73 22.79
C TYR A 59 -3.10 -6.95 23.41
N MET A 60 -2.37 -7.85 24.05
CA MET A 60 -2.94 -8.96 24.82
C MET A 60 -3.56 -8.49 26.14
N CYS A 61 -2.98 -7.51 26.84
CA CYS A 61 -3.55 -6.92 28.06
C CYS A 61 -4.82 -6.12 27.77
N ASP A 62 -4.86 -5.34 26.69
CA ASP A 62 -6.10 -4.66 26.28
C ASP A 62 -7.17 -5.68 25.86
N PHE A 63 -6.77 -6.79 25.21
CA PHE A 63 -7.68 -7.88 24.88
C PHE A 63 -8.19 -8.61 26.14
N LEU A 64 -7.33 -8.87 27.13
CA LEU A 64 -7.71 -9.50 28.41
C LEU A 64 -8.50 -8.56 29.30
N TYR A 65 -8.21 -7.25 29.31
CA TYR A 65 -8.95 -6.25 30.06
C TYR A 65 -10.37 -6.04 29.51
N VAL A 66 -10.54 -6.05 28.21
CA VAL A 66 -11.86 -6.07 27.56
C VAL A 66 -12.61 -7.37 27.86
N SER A 67 -11.93 -8.50 27.85
CA SER A 67 -12.49 -9.83 28.20
C SER A 67 -12.95 -9.89 29.67
N ALA A 68 -12.14 -9.37 30.59
CA ALA A 68 -12.45 -9.33 32.03
C ALA A 68 -13.63 -8.39 32.35
N ARG A 69 -13.73 -7.24 31.68
CA ARG A 69 -14.88 -6.33 31.82
C ARG A 69 -16.18 -6.95 31.32
N VAL A 70 -16.11 -7.78 30.28
CA VAL A 70 -17.28 -8.51 29.77
C VAL A 70 -17.75 -9.58 30.76
N GLN A 71 -16.85 -10.22 31.51
CA GLN A 71 -17.22 -11.17 32.55
C GLN A 71 -17.82 -10.51 33.80
N VAL A 72 -17.32 -9.35 34.20
CA VAL A 72 -17.88 -8.58 35.33
C VAL A 72 -19.25 -8.02 35.00
N ALA A 73 -19.49 -7.56 33.75
CA ALA A 73 -20.80 -7.12 33.29
C ALA A 73 -21.84 -8.26 33.24
N ARG A 74 -21.40 -9.51 33.04
CA ARG A 74 -22.28 -10.69 33.07
C ARG A 74 -22.75 -11.05 34.47
N HIS A 75 -21.98 -10.72 35.51
CA HIS A 75 -22.35 -11.06 36.90
C HIS A 75 -23.32 -10.03 37.53
N ASN A 76 -23.35 -8.80 37.00
CA ASN A 76 -24.21 -7.73 37.52
C ASN A 76 -25.59 -7.63 36.84
N ASN A 77 -25.88 -8.44 35.83
CA ASN A 77 -27.15 -8.34 35.07
C ASN A 77 -28.27 -9.29 35.55
N THR A 78 -28.14 -9.89 36.74
CA THR A 78 -29.17 -10.75 37.32
C THR A 78 -30.02 -10.04 38.38
N ASN A 79 -29.80 -8.75 38.64
CA ASN A 79 -30.55 -8.04 39.70
C ASN A 79 -30.99 -6.63 39.26
N ASN A 80 -31.78 -6.51 38.19
CA ASN A 80 -32.49 -5.23 37.97
C ASN A 80 -33.83 -5.44 37.21
N ARG A 81 -34.87 -5.87 37.96
CA ARG A 81 -36.26 -5.90 37.51
C ARG A 81 -37.03 -4.61 37.82
N ASN A 82 -36.38 -3.50 38.15
CA ASN A 82 -37.06 -2.28 38.63
C ASN A 82 -36.72 -0.99 37.83
N VAL A 83 -36.43 -1.08 36.54
CA VAL A 83 -36.14 0.12 35.71
C VAL A 83 -37.20 0.35 34.61
N GLU A 84 -38.21 -0.51 34.49
CA GLU A 84 -39.24 -0.35 33.43
C GLU A 84 -40.41 0.60 33.80
N LEU A 85 -40.39 1.31 34.92
CA LEU A 85 -41.54 2.13 35.37
C LEU A 85 -41.31 3.66 35.25
N PHE A 86 -40.24 4.15 34.64
CA PHE A 86 -39.97 5.60 34.55
C PHE A 86 -39.80 6.16 33.12
N MET A 87 -40.26 5.46 32.09
CA MET A 87 -40.14 5.95 30.71
C MET A 87 -41.45 6.22 29.98
N ASN A 88 -42.48 6.61 30.72
CA ASN A 88 -43.79 6.84 30.11
C ASN A 88 -44.44 8.21 30.47
N GLU A 89 -43.65 9.29 30.47
CA GLU A 89 -44.24 10.66 30.45
C GLU A 89 -43.20 11.67 29.92
N SER A 90 -43.20 11.94 28.61
CA SER A 90 -42.74 13.21 28.03
C SER A 90 -43.18 13.32 26.56
N PRO A 91 -44.30 13.99 26.28
CA PRO A 91 -44.69 14.32 24.90
C PRO A 91 -44.14 15.70 24.54
N SER A 92 -42.92 15.82 24.01
CA SER A 92 -42.43 17.05 23.34
C SER A 92 -41.08 16.93 22.63
N LEU A 93 -40.58 15.72 22.37
CA LEU A 93 -39.30 15.54 21.64
C LEU A 93 -39.46 15.16 20.15
N GLU A 94 -40.67 15.12 19.64
CA GLU A 94 -40.92 14.73 18.23
C GLU A 94 -40.86 15.92 17.25
N GLN A 95 -40.92 17.16 17.75
CA GLN A 95 -40.87 18.36 16.91
C GLN A 95 -39.47 18.95 16.70
N THR A 96 -38.44 18.47 17.41
CA THR A 96 -37.05 18.95 17.24
C THR A 96 -36.23 18.03 16.35
N ARG A 97 -36.85 17.05 15.71
CA ARG A 97 -36.14 16.03 14.89
C ARG A 97 -36.02 16.38 13.41
N THR A 98 -36.63 17.48 12.97
CA THR A 98 -36.67 17.87 11.55
C THR A 98 -35.67 18.96 11.16
N ASP A 99 -34.98 19.60 12.10
CA ASP A 99 -34.06 20.71 11.78
C ASP A 99 -32.59 20.44 12.06
N VAL A 100 -32.16 19.18 12.31
CA VAL A 100 -30.75 18.82 12.18
C VAL A 100 -30.51 18.52 10.72
N LEU A 101 -30.45 19.58 9.93
CA LEU A 101 -29.88 19.59 8.57
C LEU A 101 -28.62 18.75 8.57
N ALA A 102 -28.56 17.76 7.67
CA ALA A 102 -27.34 17.07 7.35
C ALA A 102 -26.26 18.11 7.09
N PRO A 103 -25.03 17.95 7.62
CA PRO A 103 -23.97 18.91 7.36
C PRO A 103 -23.84 19.08 5.85
N PRO A 104 -23.67 20.32 5.34
CA PRO A 104 -23.56 20.55 3.91
C PRO A 104 -22.46 19.67 3.34
N SER A 105 -22.71 19.10 2.16
CA SER A 105 -21.75 18.31 1.44
C SER A 105 -20.41 19.07 1.35
N PRO A 106 -19.26 18.46 1.65
CA PRO A 106 -17.97 19.17 1.63
C PRO A 106 -17.60 19.80 0.29
N ALA A 107 -18.36 19.54 -0.76
CA ALA A 107 -18.15 20.10 -2.12
C ALA A 107 -18.62 21.55 -2.27
N ASP A 108 -19.48 22.07 -1.38
CA ASP A 108 -20.07 23.41 -1.49
C ASP A 108 -19.50 24.45 -0.52
N ALA A 109 -18.59 24.06 0.36
CA ALA A 109 -17.85 25.01 1.17
C ALA A 109 -16.84 25.74 0.26
N THR A 110 -17.15 26.96 -0.16
CA THR A 110 -16.17 27.87 -0.77
C THR A 110 -15.05 28.07 0.23
N LEU A 111 -13.90 27.42 -0.03
CA LEU A 111 -12.71 27.53 0.81
C LEU A 111 -12.33 29.02 0.94
N ASP A 112 -11.97 29.43 2.14
CA ASP A 112 -11.35 30.71 2.40
C ASP A 112 -10.12 30.86 1.46
N PRO A 113 -9.94 32.00 0.79
CA PRO A 113 -8.78 32.28 -0.06
C PRO A 113 -7.43 32.00 0.63
N ARG A 114 -7.38 32.13 1.97
CA ARG A 114 -6.23 31.79 2.81
C ARG A 114 -5.95 30.28 2.79
N GLN A 115 -6.96 29.47 2.99
CA GLN A 115 -6.84 28.00 2.96
C GLN A 115 -6.43 27.50 1.58
N GLN A 116 -7.04 28.04 0.51
CA GLN A 116 -6.68 27.70 -0.87
C GLN A 116 -5.21 27.99 -1.18
N ARG A 117 -4.68 29.12 -0.70
CA ARG A 117 -3.27 29.51 -0.87
C ARG A 117 -2.35 28.50 -0.18
N VAL A 118 -2.63 28.13 1.05
CA VAL A 118 -1.85 27.16 1.83
C VAL A 118 -1.84 25.79 1.14
N ILE A 119 -3.00 25.29 0.76
CA ILE A 119 -3.14 23.99 0.06
C ILE A 119 -2.37 23.99 -1.27
N LYS A 120 -2.51 25.05 -2.09
CA LYS A 120 -1.75 25.18 -3.35
C LYS A 120 -0.24 25.15 -3.12
N LYS A 121 0.24 25.80 -2.05
CA LYS A 121 1.65 25.82 -1.66
C LYS A 121 2.14 24.40 -1.25
N LEU A 122 1.33 23.66 -0.45
CA LEU A 122 1.60 22.27 -0.08
C LEU A 122 1.66 21.35 -1.30
N PHE A 123 0.66 21.42 -2.18
CA PHE A 123 0.65 20.60 -3.40
C PHE A 123 1.88 20.86 -4.26
N ARG A 124 2.20 22.12 -4.55
CA ARG A 124 3.34 22.46 -5.40
C ARG A 124 4.68 22.01 -4.81
N ARG A 125 4.85 22.05 -3.48
CA ARG A 125 6.12 21.70 -2.85
C ARG A 125 6.20 20.23 -2.47
N LEU A 126 5.24 19.74 -1.70
CA LEU A 126 5.31 18.37 -1.16
C LEU A 126 4.85 17.32 -2.19
N ILE A 127 3.68 17.50 -2.80
CA ILE A 127 3.15 16.46 -3.70
C ILE A 127 4.03 16.31 -4.94
N THR A 128 4.53 17.40 -5.52
CA THR A 128 5.46 17.31 -6.67
C THR A 128 6.72 16.54 -6.30
N PHE A 129 7.28 16.80 -5.11
CA PHE A 129 8.48 16.08 -4.66
C PHE A 129 8.19 14.60 -4.37
N LEU A 130 7.14 14.31 -3.62
CA LEU A 130 6.73 12.93 -3.33
C LEU A 130 6.35 12.16 -4.60
N PHE A 131 5.77 12.82 -5.59
CA PHE A 131 5.51 12.24 -6.91
C PHE A 131 6.81 11.81 -7.60
N ILE A 132 7.83 12.67 -7.58
CA ILE A 132 9.16 12.34 -8.14
C ILE A 132 9.75 11.12 -7.40
N LEU A 133 9.70 11.09 -6.07
CA LEU A 133 10.18 9.94 -5.30
C LEU A 133 9.44 8.65 -5.69
N PHE A 134 8.13 8.74 -5.89
CA PHE A 134 7.31 7.60 -6.29
C PHE A 134 7.64 7.13 -7.71
N VAL A 135 7.93 8.05 -8.64
CA VAL A 135 8.38 7.71 -10.01
C VAL A 135 9.66 6.88 -9.96
N PHE A 136 10.66 7.29 -9.18
CA PHE A 136 11.91 6.51 -9.07
C PHE A 136 11.71 5.16 -8.37
N SER A 137 10.87 5.09 -7.33
CA SER A 137 10.51 3.81 -6.71
C SER A 137 9.83 2.86 -7.69
N TYR A 138 8.92 3.37 -8.52
CA TYR A 138 8.22 2.52 -9.47
C TYR A 138 9.08 2.16 -10.68
N LEU A 139 10.07 2.99 -11.04
CA LEU A 139 11.05 2.71 -12.08
C LEU A 139 11.90 1.48 -11.72
N ASP A 140 12.37 1.39 -10.47
CA ASP A 140 13.11 0.23 -9.94
C ASP A 140 12.31 -1.09 -9.97
N ARG A 141 10.98 -1.03 -10.04
CA ARG A 141 10.14 -2.22 -10.23
C ARG A 141 10.04 -2.71 -11.65
N ILE A 142 10.08 -1.78 -12.62
CA ILE A 142 9.89 -2.13 -14.03
C ILE A 142 11.20 -2.39 -14.76
N ASN A 143 12.34 -1.88 -14.24
CA ASN A 143 13.64 -2.02 -14.88
C ASN A 143 14.04 -3.49 -15.12
N ILE A 144 13.67 -4.40 -14.23
CA ILE A 144 13.91 -5.84 -14.38
C ILE A 144 13.32 -6.39 -15.68
N GLY A 145 12.14 -5.91 -16.11
CA GLY A 145 11.49 -6.33 -17.35
C GLY A 145 12.31 -5.97 -18.59
N PHE A 146 12.89 -4.76 -18.60
CA PHE A 146 13.79 -4.31 -19.67
C PHE A 146 15.15 -4.99 -19.60
N ALA A 147 15.73 -5.13 -18.40
CA ALA A 147 16.97 -5.87 -18.20
C ALA A 147 16.87 -7.29 -18.75
N GLY A 148 15.72 -7.95 -18.62
CA GLY A 148 15.44 -9.29 -19.12
C GLY A 148 15.64 -9.46 -20.63
N LEU A 149 15.64 -8.37 -21.42
CA LEU A 149 15.89 -8.43 -22.86
C LEU A 149 17.31 -8.89 -23.20
N THR A 150 18.28 -8.62 -22.34
CA THR A 150 19.71 -8.93 -22.55
C THR A 150 20.31 -9.73 -21.40
N MET A 151 19.96 -9.43 -20.16
CA MET A 151 20.49 -10.05 -18.94
C MET A 151 20.24 -11.57 -18.88
N GLY A 152 19.14 -12.06 -19.46
CA GLY A 152 18.81 -13.48 -19.45
C GLY A 152 19.90 -14.34 -20.07
N ASN A 153 20.43 -13.93 -21.22
CA ASN A 153 21.51 -14.63 -21.91
C ASN A 153 22.85 -14.51 -21.16
N ASP A 154 23.17 -13.31 -20.63
CA ASP A 154 24.44 -13.06 -19.95
C ASP A 154 24.57 -13.83 -18.61
N LEU A 155 23.46 -14.00 -17.88
CA LEU A 155 23.43 -14.67 -16.59
C LEU A 155 22.92 -16.13 -16.66
N GLY A 156 22.64 -16.65 -17.86
CA GLY A 156 22.11 -18.01 -18.06
C GLY A 156 20.74 -18.25 -17.40
N LEU A 157 19.85 -17.24 -17.43
CA LEU A 157 18.53 -17.32 -16.79
C LEU A 157 17.51 -17.97 -17.72
N THR A 158 16.81 -18.98 -17.21
CA THR A 158 15.56 -19.43 -17.81
C THR A 158 14.43 -18.44 -17.51
N SER A 159 13.31 -18.52 -18.25
CA SER A 159 12.16 -17.66 -17.97
C SER A 159 11.56 -17.91 -16.58
N THR A 160 11.61 -19.15 -16.10
CA THR A 160 11.22 -19.50 -14.71
C THR A 160 12.12 -18.83 -13.68
N MET A 161 13.45 -18.86 -13.88
CA MET A 161 14.42 -18.22 -12.98
C MET A 161 14.21 -16.70 -12.94
N PHE A 162 13.94 -16.08 -14.09
CA PHE A 162 13.65 -14.67 -14.20
C PHE A 162 12.32 -14.30 -13.48
N GLY A 163 11.28 -15.10 -13.67
CA GLY A 163 10.02 -14.96 -12.95
C GLY A 163 10.19 -15.14 -11.44
N LEU A 164 11.01 -16.10 -10.99
CA LEU A 164 11.32 -16.33 -9.59
C LEU A 164 12.03 -15.14 -8.93
N ALA A 165 12.95 -14.47 -9.63
CA ALA A 165 13.61 -13.26 -9.14
C ALA A 165 12.58 -12.16 -8.79
N THR A 166 11.56 -11.99 -9.65
CA THR A 166 10.45 -11.05 -9.39
C THR A 166 9.55 -11.52 -8.25
N THR A 167 9.27 -12.82 -8.18
CA THR A 167 8.48 -13.42 -7.09
C THR A 167 9.12 -13.17 -5.74
N LEU A 168 10.42 -13.40 -5.61
CA LEU A 168 11.18 -13.19 -4.37
C LEU A 168 11.13 -11.72 -3.91
N PHE A 169 11.19 -10.78 -4.84
CA PHE A 169 10.96 -9.36 -4.53
C PHE A 169 9.59 -9.14 -3.88
N TYR A 170 8.49 -9.61 -4.52
CA TYR A 170 7.14 -9.41 -3.98
C TYR A 170 6.88 -10.16 -2.67
N VAL A 171 7.44 -11.35 -2.50
CA VAL A 171 7.34 -12.11 -1.24
C VAL A 171 7.96 -11.33 -0.09
N MET A 172 9.18 -10.80 -0.28
CA MET A 172 9.85 -10.00 0.74
C MET A 172 9.13 -8.65 0.97
N TYR A 173 8.62 -8.03 -0.10
CA TYR A 173 7.80 -6.84 -0.01
C TYR A 173 6.56 -7.03 0.90
N VAL A 174 5.84 -8.14 0.74
CA VAL A 174 4.66 -8.46 1.55
C VAL A 174 5.05 -8.77 3.00
N ILE A 175 6.06 -9.61 3.21
CA ILE A 175 6.51 -10.02 4.56
C ILE A 175 7.02 -8.81 5.35
N CYS A 176 7.83 -7.97 4.73
CA CYS A 176 8.47 -6.84 5.40
C CYS A 176 7.60 -5.58 5.47
N GLY A 177 6.45 -5.56 4.79
CA GLY A 177 5.54 -4.41 4.79
C GLY A 177 5.03 -4.03 6.18
N ILE A 178 4.60 -5.00 6.99
CA ILE A 178 4.13 -4.76 8.37
C ILE A 178 5.28 -4.31 9.29
N PRO A 179 6.42 -5.01 9.37
CA PRO A 179 7.57 -4.55 10.15
C PRO A 179 8.05 -3.15 9.76
N SER A 180 8.10 -2.85 8.47
CA SER A 180 8.50 -1.54 7.97
C SER A 180 7.55 -0.42 8.42
N ASN A 181 6.23 -0.66 8.44
CA ASN A 181 5.24 0.29 8.94
C ASN A 181 5.39 0.54 10.44
N VAL A 182 5.75 -0.47 11.23
CA VAL A 182 6.06 -0.31 12.65
C VAL A 182 7.30 0.56 12.82
N MET A 183 8.37 0.29 12.07
CA MET A 183 9.59 1.11 12.11
C MET A 183 9.33 2.56 11.71
N LEU A 184 8.47 2.78 10.72
CA LEU A 184 8.03 4.11 10.30
C LEU A 184 7.39 4.91 11.44
N SER A 185 6.57 4.28 12.28
CA SER A 185 5.92 4.94 13.42
C SER A 185 6.93 5.29 14.55
N ILE A 186 8.02 4.53 14.67
CA ILE A 186 9.07 4.72 15.69
C ILE A 186 10.10 5.75 15.25
N VAL A 187 10.62 5.60 14.03
CA VAL A 187 11.74 6.42 13.51
C VAL A 187 11.24 7.78 12.99
N GLY A 188 9.96 7.84 12.59
CA GLY A 188 9.35 8.98 11.90
C GLY A 188 9.45 8.87 10.38
N ALA A 189 8.42 9.42 9.69
CA ALA A 189 8.24 9.21 8.27
C ALA A 189 9.43 9.71 7.42
N ARG A 190 9.92 10.93 7.68
CA ARG A 190 11.05 11.52 6.94
C ARG A 190 12.29 10.63 6.96
N ARG A 191 12.75 10.29 8.17
CA ARG A 191 13.98 9.51 8.35
C ARG A 191 13.84 8.11 7.77
N TRP A 192 12.68 7.48 8.01
CA TRP A 192 12.44 6.12 7.53
C TRP A 192 12.37 6.07 6.01
N ILE A 193 11.63 6.98 5.36
CA ILE A 193 11.59 7.09 3.89
C ILE A 193 13.00 7.29 3.31
N ALA A 194 13.81 8.18 3.90
CA ALA A 194 15.17 8.42 3.45
C ALA A 194 16.05 7.16 3.55
N ILE A 195 16.00 6.44 4.69
CA ILE A 195 16.75 5.20 4.90
C ILE A 195 16.32 4.14 3.87
N LEU A 196 15.01 3.93 3.69
CA LEU A 196 14.50 2.99 2.72
C LEU A 196 15.02 3.32 1.31
N MET A 197 14.94 4.59 0.88
CA MET A 197 15.41 5.03 -0.44
C MET A 197 16.89 4.76 -0.66
N VAL A 198 17.73 5.04 0.33
CA VAL A 198 19.17 4.77 0.24
C VAL A 198 19.42 3.26 0.15
N VAL A 199 18.78 2.47 1.00
CA VAL A 199 19.00 1.01 1.06
C VAL A 199 18.53 0.32 -0.21
N TRP A 200 17.30 0.61 -0.70
CA TRP A 200 16.87 -0.01 -1.96
C TRP A 200 17.65 0.50 -3.17
N GLY A 201 17.99 1.80 -3.20
CA GLY A 201 18.78 2.38 -4.30
C GLY A 201 20.16 1.73 -4.39
N ILE A 202 20.83 1.46 -3.26
CA ILE A 202 22.08 0.70 -3.21
C ILE A 202 21.85 -0.74 -3.69
N ALA A 203 20.82 -1.43 -3.22
CA ALA A 203 20.52 -2.80 -3.60
C ALA A 203 20.14 -2.93 -5.09
N SER A 204 19.37 -1.97 -5.63
CA SER A 204 19.02 -1.89 -7.04
C SER A 204 20.27 -1.66 -7.90
N THR A 205 21.08 -0.64 -7.56
CA THR A 205 22.34 -0.36 -8.24
C THR A 205 23.30 -1.56 -8.18
N ALA A 206 23.41 -2.22 -7.02
CA ALA A 206 24.27 -3.39 -6.85
C ALA A 206 23.84 -4.57 -7.74
N THR A 207 22.62 -4.56 -8.30
CA THR A 207 22.20 -5.59 -9.26
C THR A 207 23.07 -5.59 -10.52
N MET A 208 23.76 -4.48 -10.86
CA MET A 208 24.75 -4.45 -11.95
C MET A 208 25.91 -5.44 -11.76
N PHE A 209 26.18 -5.87 -10.53
CA PHE A 209 27.23 -6.83 -10.20
C PHE A 209 26.71 -8.28 -10.11
N ALA A 210 25.49 -8.55 -10.52
CA ALA A 210 24.95 -9.91 -10.53
C ALA A 210 25.75 -10.80 -11.49
N THR A 211 26.17 -11.98 -11.01
CA THR A 211 26.98 -12.93 -11.76
C THR A 211 26.24 -14.22 -12.12
N GLY A 212 24.99 -14.35 -11.69
CA GLY A 212 24.16 -15.51 -11.95
C GLY A 212 22.84 -15.46 -11.19
N PRO A 213 22.01 -16.52 -11.27
CA PRO A 213 20.66 -16.54 -10.67
C PRO A 213 20.66 -16.28 -9.16
N GLY A 214 21.60 -16.90 -8.41
CA GLY A 214 21.67 -16.79 -6.96
C GLY A 214 21.92 -15.35 -6.47
N SER A 215 22.89 -14.64 -7.09
CA SER A 215 23.17 -13.24 -6.76
C SER A 215 21.98 -12.34 -7.10
N LEU A 216 21.33 -12.57 -8.24
CA LEU A 216 20.12 -11.84 -8.62
C LEU A 216 18.98 -12.03 -7.60
N TYR A 217 18.76 -13.25 -7.11
CA TYR A 217 17.72 -13.54 -6.11
C TYR A 217 17.95 -12.79 -4.81
N VAL A 218 19.18 -12.82 -4.29
CA VAL A 218 19.53 -12.10 -3.06
C VAL A 218 19.30 -10.60 -3.21
N LEU A 219 19.75 -10.01 -4.32
CA LEU A 219 19.59 -8.58 -4.58
C LEU A 219 18.11 -8.21 -4.74
N ARG A 220 17.30 -9.02 -5.44
CA ARG A 220 15.86 -8.82 -5.55
C ARG A 220 15.14 -8.92 -4.20
N MET A 221 15.53 -9.84 -3.32
CA MET A 221 15.02 -9.89 -1.95
C MET A 221 15.35 -8.63 -1.16
N LEU A 222 16.60 -8.14 -1.23
CA LEU A 222 17.01 -6.91 -0.54
C LEU A 222 16.23 -5.68 -1.02
N VAL A 223 16.03 -5.53 -2.34
CA VAL A 223 15.18 -4.46 -2.89
C VAL A 223 13.76 -4.57 -2.36
N GLY A 224 13.17 -5.79 -2.35
CA GLY A 224 11.83 -6.03 -1.84
C GLY A 224 11.67 -5.68 -0.35
N ILE A 225 12.64 -6.06 0.49
CA ILE A 225 12.67 -5.71 1.92
C ILE A 225 12.69 -4.19 2.10
N ALA A 226 13.59 -3.50 1.38
CA ALA A 226 13.80 -2.07 1.55
C ALA A 226 12.63 -1.23 1.00
N GLU A 227 11.99 -1.67 -0.10
CA GLU A 227 10.90 -0.91 -0.70
C GLU A 227 9.54 -1.11 0.01
N ALA A 228 9.39 -2.16 0.83
CA ALA A 228 8.12 -2.58 1.42
C ALA A 228 7.38 -1.49 2.23
N GLY A 229 8.11 -0.57 2.87
CA GLY A 229 7.51 0.49 3.69
C GLY A 229 7.37 1.85 3.01
N PHE A 230 7.80 1.97 1.75
CA PHE A 230 7.88 3.27 1.11
C PHE A 230 6.50 3.89 0.83
N LEU A 231 5.63 3.20 0.09
CA LEU A 231 4.29 3.73 -0.21
C LEU A 231 3.45 3.98 1.06
N PRO A 232 3.36 3.04 2.01
CA PRO A 232 2.71 3.32 3.29
C PRO A 232 3.32 4.50 4.02
N GLY A 233 4.64 4.67 3.93
CA GLY A 233 5.37 5.82 4.48
C GLY A 233 4.93 7.14 3.88
N LEU A 234 4.81 7.22 2.56
CA LEU A 234 4.29 8.40 1.87
C LEU A 234 2.85 8.71 2.29
N LEU A 235 1.98 7.68 2.35
CA LEU A 235 0.58 7.86 2.74
C LEU A 235 0.45 8.36 4.18
N LEU A 236 1.25 7.82 5.11
CA LEU A 236 1.29 8.30 6.48
C LEU A 236 1.83 9.75 6.54
N TYR A 237 2.90 10.06 5.80
CA TYR A 237 3.45 11.41 5.75
C TYR A 237 2.38 12.43 5.30
N LEU A 238 1.56 12.08 4.31
CA LEU A 238 0.46 12.94 3.87
C LEU A 238 -0.56 13.23 4.98
N THR A 239 -0.75 12.33 5.94
CA THR A 239 -1.70 12.57 7.04
C THR A 239 -1.26 13.69 7.99
N PHE A 240 0.02 13.97 8.07
CA PHE A 240 0.57 15.06 8.89
C PHE A 240 0.44 16.43 8.21
N TRP A 241 0.24 16.46 6.88
CA TRP A 241 0.28 17.68 6.07
C TRP A 241 -1.03 18.05 5.42
N PHE A 242 -1.92 17.08 5.21
CA PHE A 242 -3.15 17.31 4.45
C PHE A 242 -4.39 16.85 5.21
N PRO A 243 -5.45 17.67 5.26
CA PRO A 243 -6.78 17.21 5.66
C PRO A 243 -7.28 16.05 4.77
N ALA A 244 -8.19 15.20 5.30
CA ALA A 244 -8.64 13.95 4.66
C ALA A 244 -9.11 14.14 3.20
N HIS A 245 -9.85 15.21 2.95
CA HIS A 245 -10.38 15.53 1.61
C HIS A 245 -9.25 15.68 0.57
N TYR A 246 -8.15 16.34 0.91
CA TYR A 246 -7.03 16.57 -0.01
C TYR A 246 -6.11 15.36 -0.16
N ARG A 247 -6.07 14.46 0.84
CA ARG A 247 -5.32 13.21 0.77
C ARG A 247 -5.82 12.31 -0.36
N ALA A 248 -7.15 12.25 -0.57
CA ALA A 248 -7.73 11.50 -1.68
C ALA A 248 -7.20 11.96 -3.05
N ARG A 249 -7.07 13.29 -3.25
CA ARG A 249 -6.51 13.88 -4.47
C ARG A 249 -5.01 13.56 -4.64
N ALA A 250 -4.24 13.59 -3.55
CA ALA A 250 -2.83 13.20 -3.57
C ALA A 250 -2.65 11.71 -3.92
N ASN A 251 -3.47 10.83 -3.34
CA ASN A 251 -3.45 9.40 -3.64
C ASN A 251 -3.78 9.12 -5.12
N ALA A 252 -4.75 9.85 -5.69
CA ALA A 252 -5.08 9.72 -7.11
C ALA A 252 -3.89 10.08 -8.03
N LEU A 253 -3.07 11.06 -7.66
CA LEU A 253 -1.85 11.40 -8.39
C LEU A 253 -0.82 10.27 -8.34
N PHE A 254 -0.67 9.57 -7.21
CA PHE A 254 0.21 8.40 -7.15
C PHE A 254 -0.27 7.24 -8.02
N MET A 255 -1.58 7.04 -8.15
CA MET A 255 -2.10 6.03 -9.08
C MET A 255 -1.76 6.35 -10.55
N ILE A 256 -1.82 7.63 -10.93
CA ILE A 256 -1.43 8.08 -12.29
C ILE A 256 0.09 8.02 -12.47
N ALA A 257 0.87 8.18 -11.40
CA ALA A 257 2.32 8.07 -11.49
C ALA A 257 2.81 6.70 -11.99
N MET A 258 2.09 5.62 -11.69
CA MET A 258 2.46 4.27 -12.15
C MET A 258 2.56 4.18 -13.67
N PRO A 259 1.49 4.41 -14.47
CA PRO A 259 1.59 4.34 -15.92
C PRO A 259 2.46 5.47 -16.52
N VAL A 260 2.55 6.64 -15.86
CA VAL A 260 3.50 7.69 -16.29
C VAL A 260 4.93 7.20 -16.18
N THR A 261 5.29 6.57 -15.06
CA THR A 261 6.63 5.99 -14.86
C THR A 261 6.89 4.86 -15.86
N MET A 262 5.89 3.99 -16.09
CA MET A 262 6.03 2.92 -17.08
C MET A 262 6.25 3.49 -18.49
N ALA A 263 5.56 4.56 -18.87
CA ALA A 263 5.73 5.18 -20.18
C ALA A 263 7.13 5.80 -20.33
N LEU A 264 7.51 6.69 -19.39
CA LEU A 264 8.80 7.39 -19.44
C LEU A 264 9.97 6.43 -19.23
N GLY A 265 9.84 5.53 -18.25
CA GLY A 265 10.85 4.52 -17.93
C GLY A 265 11.10 3.56 -19.08
N SER A 266 10.04 3.11 -19.75
CA SER A 266 10.19 2.22 -20.93
C SER A 266 11.05 2.84 -22.02
N VAL A 267 10.81 4.11 -22.35
CA VAL A 267 11.61 4.83 -23.35
C VAL A 267 13.05 4.99 -22.86
N ALA A 268 13.23 5.44 -21.61
CA ALA A 268 14.56 5.62 -21.01
C ALA A 268 15.34 4.30 -20.98
N SER A 269 14.72 3.22 -20.49
CA SER A 269 15.34 1.89 -20.42
C SER A 269 15.74 1.37 -21.81
N GLY A 270 14.90 1.60 -22.84
CA GLY A 270 15.22 1.25 -24.22
C GLY A 270 16.49 1.94 -24.75
N TYR A 271 16.65 3.24 -24.45
CA TYR A 271 17.88 3.98 -24.80
C TYR A 271 19.09 3.55 -23.98
N ILE A 272 18.92 3.31 -22.68
CA ILE A 272 19.99 2.90 -21.78
C ILE A 272 20.57 1.54 -22.20
N LEU A 273 19.72 0.59 -22.61
CA LEU A 273 20.19 -0.71 -23.09
C LEU A 273 21.10 -0.64 -24.32
N ASN A 274 21.06 0.45 -25.08
CA ASN A 274 21.98 0.67 -26.21
C ASN A 274 23.40 1.12 -25.78
N LEU A 275 23.61 1.39 -24.49
CA LEU A 275 24.95 1.62 -23.94
C LEU A 275 25.77 0.32 -23.75
N ASP A 276 25.30 -0.79 -24.33
CA ASP A 276 26.01 -2.07 -24.28
C ASP A 276 27.42 -1.94 -24.81
N GLY A 277 28.41 -2.44 -24.04
CA GLY A 277 29.84 -2.33 -24.37
C GLY A 277 30.52 -1.01 -23.97
N VAL A 278 29.78 0.04 -23.65
CA VAL A 278 30.36 1.31 -23.17
C VAL A 278 31.01 1.06 -21.80
N MET A 279 32.26 1.49 -21.65
CA MET A 279 33.09 1.28 -20.44
C MET A 279 33.17 -0.21 -20.00
N ASN A 280 33.10 -1.13 -20.93
CA ASN A 280 33.11 -2.58 -20.67
C ASN A 280 31.90 -3.08 -19.84
N LEU A 281 30.83 -2.30 -19.74
CA LEU A 281 29.60 -2.67 -19.05
C LEU A 281 28.53 -3.11 -20.05
N LYS A 282 27.74 -4.09 -19.66
CA LYS A 282 26.57 -4.53 -20.41
C LYS A 282 25.42 -3.51 -20.31
N GLY A 283 24.54 -3.46 -21.31
CA GLY A 283 23.41 -2.54 -21.33
C GLY A 283 22.50 -2.65 -20.09
N TRP A 284 22.23 -3.89 -19.61
CA TRP A 284 21.48 -4.10 -18.38
C TRP A 284 22.20 -3.63 -17.10
N GLN A 285 23.54 -3.62 -17.07
CA GLN A 285 24.31 -3.08 -15.96
C GLN A 285 24.17 -1.55 -15.89
N TRP A 286 24.22 -0.88 -17.06
CA TRP A 286 23.92 0.54 -17.16
C TRP A 286 22.51 0.87 -16.70
N LEU A 287 21.53 0.01 -17.01
CA LEU A 287 20.16 0.20 -16.60
C LEU A 287 20.03 0.26 -15.07
N PHE A 288 20.59 -0.72 -14.35
CA PHE A 288 20.55 -0.73 -12.89
C PHE A 288 21.37 0.40 -12.25
N LEU A 289 22.47 0.81 -12.89
CA LEU A 289 23.25 1.95 -12.42
C LEU A 289 22.48 3.27 -12.56
N LEU A 290 21.96 3.56 -13.75
CA LEU A 290 21.35 4.85 -14.06
C LEU A 290 19.94 5.01 -13.48
N GLU A 291 19.21 3.94 -13.27
CA GLU A 291 17.88 3.98 -12.68
C GLU A 291 17.90 3.77 -11.16
N GLY A 292 18.82 2.97 -10.62
CA GLY A 292 18.92 2.71 -9.18
C GLY A 292 19.67 3.79 -8.41
N PHE A 293 20.81 4.29 -8.93
CA PHE A 293 21.63 5.27 -8.23
C PHE A 293 20.93 6.60 -7.91
N PRO A 294 20.07 7.15 -8.78
CA PRO A 294 19.28 8.34 -8.42
C PRO A 294 18.42 8.17 -7.17
N SER A 295 17.93 6.96 -6.89
CA SER A 295 17.17 6.67 -5.66
C SER A 295 18.03 6.87 -4.41
N VAL A 296 19.34 6.57 -4.46
CA VAL A 296 20.29 6.85 -3.37
C VAL A 296 20.42 8.36 -3.16
N ILE A 297 20.65 9.12 -4.23
CA ILE A 297 20.76 10.58 -4.17
C ILE A 297 19.48 11.19 -3.59
N LEU A 298 18.32 10.77 -4.10
CA LEU A 298 17.02 11.25 -3.62
C LEU A 298 16.78 10.88 -2.15
N GLY A 299 17.27 9.74 -1.68
CA GLY A 299 17.22 9.38 -0.27
C GLY A 299 17.96 10.39 0.61
N PHE A 300 19.17 10.84 0.22
CA PHE A 300 19.87 11.93 0.90
C PHE A 300 19.12 13.26 0.78
N VAL A 301 18.55 13.58 -0.39
CA VAL A 301 17.73 14.79 -0.55
C VAL A 301 16.53 14.75 0.39
N VAL A 302 15.83 13.63 0.53
CA VAL A 302 14.72 13.46 1.50
C VAL A 302 15.19 13.73 2.91
N TRP A 303 16.37 13.23 3.30
CA TRP A 303 16.90 13.42 4.65
C TRP A 303 17.09 14.89 5.01
N PHE A 304 17.52 15.72 4.09
CA PHE A 304 17.82 17.14 4.34
C PHE A 304 16.68 18.09 3.98
N TRP A 305 15.86 17.75 2.98
CA TRP A 305 14.88 18.66 2.40
C TRP A 305 13.46 18.49 2.94
N LEU A 306 13.08 17.27 3.34
CA LEU A 306 11.75 16.99 3.86
C LEU A 306 11.66 17.41 5.34
N ASP A 307 10.56 18.05 5.72
CA ASP A 307 10.29 18.40 7.13
C ASP A 307 9.41 17.34 7.78
N ASP A 308 9.61 17.06 9.08
CA ASP A 308 8.84 16.05 9.81
C ASP A 308 7.39 16.46 10.04
N SER A 309 7.13 17.76 10.23
CA SER A 309 5.80 18.31 10.55
C SER A 309 5.66 19.76 10.08
N PRO A 310 4.43 20.26 9.92
CA PRO A 310 4.17 21.65 9.55
C PRO A 310 4.84 22.67 10.48
N ASP A 311 4.89 22.40 11.79
CA ASP A 311 5.47 23.31 12.77
C ASP A 311 6.96 23.55 12.54
N LYS A 312 7.70 22.52 12.09
CA LYS A 312 9.15 22.57 11.81
C LYS A 312 9.47 23.13 10.42
N ALA A 313 8.48 23.30 9.56
CA ALA A 313 8.68 23.74 8.18
C ALA A 313 9.13 25.21 8.13
N ARG A 314 10.33 25.44 7.57
CA ARG A 314 10.90 26.81 7.45
C ARG A 314 10.30 27.61 6.29
N TRP A 315 9.67 26.95 5.33
CA TRP A 315 9.07 27.55 4.13
C TRP A 315 7.61 27.98 4.29
N LEU A 316 6.98 27.62 5.43
CA LEU A 316 5.65 28.10 5.80
C LEU A 316 5.77 29.34 6.69
N THR A 317 4.99 30.37 6.39
CA THR A 317 4.86 31.54 7.26
C THR A 317 4.11 31.18 8.55
N SER A 318 4.21 32.01 9.57
CA SER A 318 3.46 31.81 10.82
C SER A 318 1.96 31.74 10.58
N ASP A 319 1.44 32.57 9.63
CA ASP A 319 0.05 32.58 9.22
C ASP A 319 -0.36 31.28 8.47
N ASP A 320 0.49 30.79 7.56
CA ASP A 320 0.27 29.50 6.88
C ASP A 320 0.20 28.33 7.88
N LYS A 321 1.09 28.34 8.88
CA LYS A 321 1.13 27.30 9.94
C LYS A 321 -0.14 27.31 10.79
N ALA A 322 -0.58 28.52 11.21
CA ALA A 322 -1.80 28.67 11.99
C ALA A 322 -3.02 28.16 11.21
N CYS A 323 -3.17 28.60 9.96
CA CYS A 323 -4.25 28.17 9.08
C CYS A 323 -4.25 26.64 8.85
N LEU A 324 -3.07 26.05 8.60
CA LEU A 324 -2.94 24.62 8.41
C LEU A 324 -3.29 23.82 9.68
N LYS A 325 -2.87 24.32 10.83
CA LYS A 325 -3.19 23.71 12.13
C LYS A 325 -4.70 23.73 12.39
N GLU A 326 -5.38 24.84 12.11
CA GLU A 326 -6.84 24.96 12.22
C GLU A 326 -7.53 23.92 11.32
N MET A 327 -7.09 23.79 10.08
CA MET A 327 -7.66 22.81 9.13
C MET A 327 -7.46 21.36 9.58
N LEU A 328 -6.28 21.02 10.07
CA LEU A 328 -5.96 19.67 10.56
C LEU A 328 -6.70 19.35 11.86
N GLU A 329 -6.86 20.31 12.76
CA GLU A 329 -7.60 20.13 14.01
C GLU A 329 -9.11 19.96 13.73
N ALA A 330 -9.68 20.75 12.83
CA ALA A 330 -11.06 20.59 12.40
C ALA A 330 -11.30 19.20 11.79
N ASP A 331 -10.39 18.71 10.95
CA ASP A 331 -10.45 17.36 10.38
C ASP A 331 -10.36 16.27 11.47
N ARG A 332 -9.50 16.46 12.47
CA ARG A 332 -9.36 15.57 13.61
C ARG A 332 -10.63 15.51 14.47
N VAL A 333 -11.22 16.67 14.78
CA VAL A 333 -12.48 16.75 15.55
C VAL A 333 -13.60 16.05 14.80
N ASN A 334 -13.70 16.29 13.48
CA ASN A 334 -14.69 15.62 12.63
C ASN A 334 -14.49 14.09 12.61
N ALA A 335 -13.24 13.63 12.51
CA ALA A 335 -12.93 12.21 12.55
C ALA A 335 -13.27 11.58 13.92
N LEU A 336 -12.97 12.25 15.03
CA LEU A 336 -13.32 11.78 16.38
C LEU A 336 -14.83 11.73 16.59
N SER A 337 -15.57 12.76 16.15
CA SER A 337 -17.03 12.80 16.25
C SER A 337 -17.70 11.70 15.40
N ALA A 338 -17.18 11.45 14.19
CA ALA A 338 -17.60 10.34 13.36
C ALA A 338 -17.35 8.98 14.04
N GLN A 339 -16.16 8.81 14.63
CA GLN A 339 -15.79 7.58 15.36
C GLN A 339 -16.65 7.38 16.62
N GLN A 340 -17.03 8.44 17.33
CA GLN A 340 -17.93 8.37 18.49
C GLN A 340 -19.36 7.99 18.06
N ARG A 341 -19.88 8.60 16.99
CA ARG A 341 -21.19 8.23 16.40
C ARG A 341 -21.20 6.78 15.96
N GLU A 342 -20.10 6.33 15.34
CA GLU A 342 -19.91 4.94 14.92
C GLU A 342 -19.91 3.98 16.13
N LYS A 343 -19.16 4.30 17.19
CA LYS A 343 -19.15 3.50 18.43
C LYS A 343 -20.54 3.44 19.09
N ALA A 344 -21.31 4.52 19.05
CA ALA A 344 -22.67 4.59 19.58
C ALA A 344 -23.67 3.79 18.73
N ALA A 345 -23.48 3.73 17.42
CA ALA A 345 -24.32 2.99 16.48
C ALA A 345 -24.00 1.48 16.44
N LEU A 346 -22.84 1.07 16.94
CA LEU A 346 -22.44 -0.33 16.98
C LEU A 346 -23.15 -1.03 18.15
N VAL A 347 -24.22 -1.77 17.85
CA VAL A 347 -24.74 -2.80 18.76
C VAL A 347 -23.58 -3.75 19.09
N PRO A 348 -23.32 -4.10 20.37
CA PRO A 348 -22.26 -4.98 20.76
C PRO A 348 -22.50 -6.40 20.22
N THR A 349 -22.18 -6.65 18.99
CA THR A 349 -22.15 -8.00 18.45
C THR A 349 -20.88 -8.67 18.95
N GLN A 350 -21.04 -9.76 19.71
CA GLN A 350 -19.95 -10.57 20.30
C GLN A 350 -19.06 -11.29 19.27
N ARG A 351 -19.13 -10.93 17.98
CA ARG A 351 -18.28 -11.54 16.97
C ARG A 351 -16.84 -11.07 17.15
N SER A 352 -15.92 -12.03 17.29
CA SER A 352 -14.48 -11.77 17.29
C SER A 352 -14.09 -10.99 16.04
N MET A 353 -13.31 -9.93 16.18
CA MET A 353 -12.76 -9.11 15.08
C MET A 353 -12.08 -9.98 14.02
N PHE A 354 -11.39 -11.06 14.42
CA PHE A 354 -10.80 -12.04 13.51
C PHE A 354 -11.84 -12.77 12.65
N ARG A 355 -13.01 -13.07 13.18
CA ARG A 355 -14.09 -13.71 12.40
C ARG A 355 -14.68 -12.76 11.35
N GLU A 356 -14.64 -11.47 11.58
CA GLU A 356 -15.06 -10.46 10.60
C GLU A 356 -14.09 -10.35 9.41
N LEU A 357 -12.79 -10.68 9.59
CA LEU A 357 -11.81 -10.69 8.50
C LEU A 357 -12.04 -11.82 7.48
N PHE A 358 -12.63 -12.92 7.92
CA PHE A 358 -12.97 -14.07 7.08
C PHE A 358 -14.41 -14.01 6.56
N THR A 359 -14.98 -12.80 6.47
CA THR A 359 -16.29 -12.65 5.82
C THR A 359 -16.18 -12.95 4.33
N PRO A 360 -17.23 -13.57 3.73
CA PRO A 360 -17.23 -13.84 2.28
C PRO A 360 -16.91 -12.61 1.44
N THR A 361 -17.37 -11.44 1.88
CA THR A 361 -17.10 -10.17 1.18
C THR A 361 -15.60 -9.85 1.11
N ILE A 362 -14.87 -9.95 2.23
CA ILE A 362 -13.42 -9.68 2.26
C ILE A 362 -12.68 -10.72 1.42
N MET A 363 -13.08 -12.00 1.53
CA MET A 363 -12.47 -13.09 0.73
C MET A 363 -12.67 -12.85 -0.78
N LEU A 364 -13.87 -12.44 -1.21
CA LEU A 364 -14.15 -12.11 -2.60
C LEU A 364 -13.31 -10.91 -3.09
N TYR A 365 -13.21 -9.85 -2.29
CA TYR A 365 -12.33 -8.72 -2.63
C TYR A 365 -10.85 -9.13 -2.73
N THR A 366 -10.38 -9.96 -1.81
CA THR A 366 -9.01 -10.50 -1.82
C THR A 366 -8.74 -11.29 -3.10
N LEU A 367 -9.65 -12.19 -3.48
CA LEU A 367 -9.52 -13.00 -4.70
C LEU A 367 -9.59 -12.12 -5.96
N ALA A 368 -10.50 -11.16 -6.01
CA ALA A 368 -10.57 -10.22 -7.14
C ALA A 368 -9.28 -9.41 -7.27
N TYR A 369 -8.73 -8.92 -6.15
CA TYR A 369 -7.48 -8.16 -6.17
C TYR A 369 -6.27 -9.04 -6.54
N PHE A 370 -6.21 -10.29 -6.07
CA PHE A 370 -5.22 -11.28 -6.51
C PHE A 370 -5.23 -11.45 -8.04
N CYS A 371 -6.40 -11.62 -8.64
CA CYS A 371 -6.55 -11.74 -10.10
C CYS A 371 -6.04 -10.48 -10.82
N LEU A 372 -6.32 -9.29 -10.29
CA LEU A 372 -5.89 -8.03 -10.87
C LEU A 372 -4.39 -7.80 -10.77
N THR A 373 -3.81 -8.04 -9.60
CA THR A 373 -2.37 -7.84 -9.38
C THR A 373 -1.51 -8.79 -10.18
N ASN A 374 -2.02 -9.99 -10.48
CA ASN A 374 -1.38 -10.92 -11.41
C ASN A 374 -1.18 -10.27 -12.80
N THR A 375 -2.22 -9.65 -13.35
CA THR A 375 -2.14 -8.93 -14.64
C THR A 375 -1.22 -7.71 -14.55
N LEU A 376 -1.30 -6.91 -13.48
CA LEU A 376 -0.46 -5.71 -13.33
C LEU A 376 1.03 -6.06 -13.27
N SER A 377 1.39 -7.15 -12.59
CA SER A 377 2.77 -7.63 -12.56
C SER A 377 3.22 -8.22 -13.90
N ALA A 378 2.33 -8.93 -14.60
CA ALA A 378 2.62 -9.41 -15.96
C ALA A 378 2.90 -8.25 -16.92
N LEU A 379 2.08 -7.19 -16.88
CA LEU A 379 2.28 -5.98 -17.68
C LEU A 379 3.61 -5.28 -17.36
N SER A 380 4.00 -5.20 -16.10
CA SER A 380 5.23 -4.50 -15.72
C SER A 380 6.51 -5.28 -16.04
N VAL A 381 6.47 -6.61 -15.96
CA VAL A 381 7.68 -7.47 -16.07
C VAL A 381 7.82 -8.07 -17.46
N TRP A 382 6.71 -8.55 -18.04
CA TRP A 382 6.77 -9.36 -19.27
C TRP A 382 6.47 -8.59 -20.56
N THR A 383 5.88 -7.37 -20.47
CA THR A 383 5.55 -6.60 -21.69
C THR A 383 6.75 -6.39 -22.63
N PRO A 384 7.95 -5.96 -22.14
CA PRO A 384 9.10 -5.81 -23.04
C PRO A 384 9.50 -7.11 -23.72
N LEU A 385 9.47 -8.23 -22.98
CA LEU A 385 9.82 -9.56 -23.49
C LEU A 385 8.78 -10.11 -24.46
N ILE A 386 7.48 -9.89 -24.20
CA ILE A 386 6.39 -10.24 -25.11
C ILE A 386 6.51 -9.43 -26.41
N LEU A 387 6.74 -8.11 -26.32
CA LEU A 387 6.93 -7.27 -27.50
C LEU A 387 8.16 -7.69 -28.31
N ARG A 388 9.25 -8.09 -27.64
CA ARG A 388 10.42 -8.65 -28.30
C ARG A 388 10.10 -9.95 -29.03
N SER A 389 9.23 -10.80 -28.48
CA SER A 389 8.82 -12.04 -29.16
C SER A 389 7.92 -11.81 -30.38
N ILE A 390 7.13 -10.71 -30.38
CA ILE A 390 6.27 -10.29 -31.48
C ILE A 390 7.10 -9.61 -32.59
N SER A 391 8.12 -8.83 -32.22
CA SER A 391 8.95 -8.02 -33.13
C SER A 391 10.42 -8.34 -32.92
N GLN A 392 10.86 -9.52 -33.36
CA GLN A 392 12.20 -10.07 -33.07
C GLN A 392 13.36 -9.20 -33.57
N GLU A 393 13.20 -8.54 -34.71
CA GLU A 393 14.23 -7.68 -35.32
C GLU A 393 14.26 -6.24 -34.76
N SER A 394 13.35 -5.89 -33.87
CA SER A 394 13.23 -4.53 -33.35
C SER A 394 14.40 -4.19 -32.41
N SER A 395 14.90 -2.95 -32.49
CA SER A 395 15.91 -2.45 -31.55
C SER A 395 15.36 -2.33 -30.12
N ASN A 396 16.26 -2.23 -29.12
CA ASN A 396 15.85 -2.01 -27.73
C ASN A 396 15.07 -0.70 -27.57
N VAL A 397 15.44 0.35 -28.33
CA VAL A 397 14.72 1.64 -28.34
C VAL A 397 13.30 1.47 -28.88
N THR A 398 13.15 0.71 -29.98
CA THR A 398 11.83 0.43 -30.55
C THR A 398 10.93 -0.31 -29.55
N ILE A 399 11.46 -1.33 -28.85
CA ILE A 399 10.73 -2.04 -27.78
C ILE A 399 10.37 -1.08 -26.63
N GLY A 400 11.27 -0.17 -26.25
CA GLY A 400 11.01 0.86 -25.26
C GLY A 400 9.84 1.78 -25.65
N ILE A 401 9.83 2.29 -26.88
CA ILE A 401 8.77 3.16 -27.42
C ILE A 401 7.45 2.38 -27.51
N LEU A 402 7.48 1.15 -28.06
CA LEU A 402 6.29 0.30 -28.13
C LEU A 402 5.72 -0.02 -26.74
N SER A 403 6.58 -0.22 -25.73
CA SER A 403 6.13 -0.43 -24.33
C SER A 403 5.50 0.82 -23.71
N ALA A 404 5.85 2.03 -24.16
CA ALA A 404 5.32 3.28 -23.65
C ALA A 404 3.89 3.58 -24.18
N ILE A 405 3.58 3.21 -25.42
CA ILE A 405 2.28 3.51 -26.05
C ILE A 405 1.08 2.95 -25.24
N PRO A 406 1.06 1.66 -24.81
CA PRO A 406 0.01 1.14 -23.95
C PRO A 406 -0.20 1.96 -22.67
N GLN A 407 0.86 2.50 -22.10
CA GLN A 407 0.79 3.28 -20.86
C GLN A 407 0.18 4.66 -21.06
N VAL A 408 0.45 5.33 -22.20
CA VAL A 408 -0.20 6.59 -22.58
C VAL A 408 -1.71 6.37 -22.76
N CYS A 409 -2.09 5.31 -23.49
CA CYS A 409 -3.50 4.93 -23.63
C CYS A 409 -4.15 4.61 -22.27
N THR A 410 -3.41 3.96 -21.40
CA THR A 410 -3.84 3.63 -20.02
C THR A 410 -4.17 4.89 -19.21
N ILE A 411 -3.34 5.94 -19.26
CA ILE A 411 -3.60 7.20 -18.56
C ILE A 411 -4.94 7.82 -19.03
N VAL A 412 -5.15 7.86 -20.33
CA VAL A 412 -6.39 8.38 -20.91
C VAL A 412 -7.60 7.54 -20.46
N ALA A 413 -7.47 6.21 -20.54
CA ALA A 413 -8.52 5.28 -20.13
C ALA A 413 -8.87 5.42 -18.64
N MET A 414 -7.87 5.49 -17.74
CA MET A 414 -8.07 5.68 -16.30
C MET A 414 -8.87 6.94 -16.00
N VAL A 415 -8.47 8.08 -16.58
CA VAL A 415 -9.13 9.37 -16.34
C VAL A 415 -10.56 9.38 -16.88
N TRP A 416 -10.74 8.91 -18.12
CA TRP A 416 -12.04 8.88 -18.77
C TRP A 416 -13.02 7.94 -18.05
N TRP A 417 -12.57 6.72 -17.73
CA TRP A 417 -13.40 5.70 -17.09
C TRP A 417 -13.79 6.06 -15.66
N SER A 418 -12.85 6.66 -14.90
CA SER A 418 -13.13 7.15 -13.53
C SER A 418 -14.19 8.24 -13.54
N LYS A 419 -14.05 9.25 -14.43
CA LYS A 419 -15.06 10.33 -14.58
C LYS A 419 -16.44 9.76 -14.96
N ARG A 420 -16.48 8.74 -15.83
CA ARG A 420 -17.73 8.08 -16.21
C ARG A 420 -18.36 7.35 -15.03
N SER A 421 -17.56 6.61 -14.25
CA SER A 421 -18.03 5.92 -13.04
C SER A 421 -18.54 6.90 -11.99
N ASP A 422 -17.90 8.06 -11.81
CA ASP A 422 -18.34 9.11 -10.88
C ASP A 422 -19.67 9.70 -11.32
N LYS A 423 -19.81 10.04 -12.62
CA LYS A 423 -21.04 10.60 -13.19
C LYS A 423 -22.27 9.69 -12.99
N HIS A 424 -22.10 8.37 -13.11
CA HIS A 424 -23.21 7.42 -12.99
C HIS A 424 -23.39 6.88 -11.57
N ASN A 425 -22.49 7.25 -10.63
CA ASN A 425 -22.41 6.72 -9.26
C ASN A 425 -22.54 5.18 -9.19
N GLU A 426 -22.09 4.50 -10.23
CA GLU A 426 -22.14 3.05 -10.38
C GLU A 426 -20.71 2.50 -10.37
N ARG A 427 -20.39 1.61 -9.43
CA ARG A 427 -19.03 1.08 -9.24
C ARG A 427 -18.89 -0.37 -9.70
N LYS A 428 -19.95 -1.17 -9.56
CA LYS A 428 -19.87 -2.62 -9.83
C LYS A 428 -19.58 -2.92 -11.30
N VAL A 429 -20.41 -2.39 -12.20
CA VAL A 429 -20.24 -2.58 -13.65
C VAL A 429 -18.97 -1.89 -14.13
N HIS A 430 -18.68 -0.68 -13.59
CA HIS A 430 -17.45 0.04 -13.93
C HIS A 430 -16.17 -0.63 -13.41
N THR A 431 -16.24 -1.55 -12.44
CA THR A 431 -15.12 -2.41 -12.07
C THR A 431 -15.08 -3.67 -12.94
N LEU A 432 -16.23 -4.31 -13.17
CA LEU A 432 -16.35 -5.57 -13.91
C LEU A 432 -15.96 -5.44 -15.38
N LEU A 433 -16.47 -4.43 -16.09
CA LEU A 433 -16.21 -4.25 -17.54
C LEU A 433 -14.72 -4.09 -17.86
N PRO A 434 -13.91 -3.31 -17.13
CA PRO A 434 -12.48 -3.22 -17.37
C PRO A 434 -11.73 -4.54 -17.16
N TYR A 435 -12.14 -5.40 -16.21
CA TYR A 435 -11.57 -6.75 -16.08
C TYR A 435 -11.79 -7.57 -17.33
N LEU A 436 -13.03 -7.58 -17.86
CA LEU A 436 -13.37 -8.30 -19.09
C LEU A 436 -12.66 -7.71 -20.31
N PHE A 437 -12.55 -6.38 -20.38
CA PHE A 437 -11.84 -5.70 -21.45
C PHE A 437 -10.34 -6.05 -21.45
N ALA A 438 -9.72 -6.11 -20.26
CA ALA A 438 -8.33 -6.53 -20.12
C ALA A 438 -8.15 -8.02 -20.48
N ALA A 439 -9.10 -8.89 -20.08
CA ALA A 439 -9.08 -10.31 -20.45
C ALA A 439 -9.19 -10.50 -21.97
N ALA A 440 -10.12 -9.79 -22.62
CA ALA A 440 -10.26 -9.81 -24.08
C ALA A 440 -8.97 -9.34 -24.78
N GLY A 441 -8.31 -8.31 -24.22
CA GLY A 441 -7.01 -7.85 -24.73
C GLY A 441 -5.94 -8.94 -24.67
N TRP A 442 -5.79 -9.63 -23.54
CA TRP A 442 -4.85 -10.74 -23.42
C TRP A 442 -5.19 -11.92 -24.35
N ILE A 443 -6.47 -12.27 -24.47
CA ILE A 443 -6.92 -13.31 -25.41
C ILE A 443 -6.56 -12.92 -26.85
N LEU A 444 -6.82 -11.67 -27.25
CA LEU A 444 -6.45 -11.15 -28.56
C LEU A 444 -4.94 -11.24 -28.81
N THR A 445 -4.11 -10.90 -27.80
CA THR A 445 -2.66 -11.03 -27.89
C THR A 445 -2.22 -12.48 -28.10
N ALA A 446 -2.86 -13.45 -27.43
CA ALA A 446 -2.45 -14.87 -27.50
C ALA A 446 -2.96 -15.59 -28.75
N THR A 447 -4.10 -15.19 -29.31
CA THR A 447 -4.75 -15.91 -30.42
C THR A 447 -4.42 -15.34 -31.79
N SER A 448 -4.04 -14.04 -31.85
CA SER A 448 -3.74 -13.42 -33.16
C SER A 448 -2.36 -13.82 -33.67
N SER A 449 -2.24 -13.95 -34.98
CA SER A 449 -0.95 -14.08 -35.70
C SER A 449 -0.43 -12.74 -36.20
N ASP A 450 -1.28 -11.73 -36.26
CA ASP A 450 -0.92 -10.37 -36.70
C ASP A 450 -0.32 -9.57 -35.58
N SER A 451 0.87 -9.01 -35.79
CA SER A 451 1.61 -8.24 -34.77
C SER A 451 0.85 -6.99 -34.30
N MET A 452 0.09 -6.33 -35.19
CA MET A 452 -0.70 -5.14 -34.83
C MET A 452 -1.88 -5.51 -33.94
N LEU A 453 -2.53 -6.64 -34.18
CA LEU A 453 -3.61 -7.14 -33.33
C LEU A 453 -3.07 -7.61 -31.98
N GLN A 454 -1.91 -8.28 -31.94
CA GLN A 454 -1.23 -8.65 -30.69
C GLN A 454 -0.90 -7.40 -29.86
N PHE A 455 -0.34 -6.38 -30.50
CA PHE A 455 -0.03 -5.10 -29.86
C PHE A 455 -1.30 -4.39 -29.35
N THR A 456 -2.35 -4.35 -30.14
CA THR A 456 -3.66 -3.80 -29.75
C THR A 456 -4.20 -4.52 -28.52
N GLY A 457 -4.05 -5.85 -28.45
CA GLY A 457 -4.40 -6.65 -27.29
C GLY A 457 -3.66 -6.21 -26.01
N ILE A 458 -2.36 -5.92 -26.09
CA ILE A 458 -1.57 -5.40 -24.96
C ILE A 458 -2.09 -4.03 -24.52
N VAL A 459 -2.44 -3.14 -25.47
CA VAL A 459 -3.04 -1.82 -25.15
C VAL A 459 -4.37 -1.98 -24.42
N MET A 460 -5.23 -2.90 -24.87
CA MET A 460 -6.50 -3.21 -24.22
C MET A 460 -6.28 -3.79 -22.82
N ALA A 461 -5.35 -4.73 -22.66
CA ALA A 461 -5.03 -5.37 -21.39
C ALA A 461 -4.53 -4.36 -20.36
N SER A 462 -3.60 -3.48 -20.76
CA SER A 462 -3.06 -2.43 -19.88
C SER A 462 -4.15 -1.43 -19.49
N SER A 463 -4.87 -0.88 -20.47
CA SER A 463 -5.91 0.13 -20.22
C SER A 463 -7.04 -0.41 -19.34
N GLY A 464 -7.47 -1.66 -19.56
CA GLY A 464 -8.49 -2.30 -18.75
C GLY A 464 -8.02 -2.57 -17.31
N ALA A 465 -6.82 -3.15 -17.13
CA ALA A 465 -6.31 -3.51 -15.81
C ALA A 465 -6.14 -2.29 -14.89
N PHE A 466 -5.55 -1.20 -15.38
CA PHE A 466 -5.37 0.01 -14.59
C PHE A 466 -6.69 0.77 -14.36
N ALA A 467 -7.60 0.81 -15.34
CA ALA A 467 -8.94 1.38 -15.14
C ALA A 467 -9.73 0.60 -14.06
N ALA A 468 -9.62 -0.74 -14.06
CA ALA A 468 -10.18 -1.59 -13.02
C ALA A 468 -9.59 -1.27 -11.65
N MET A 469 -8.26 -1.12 -11.55
CA MET A 469 -7.55 -0.87 -10.30
C MET A 469 -8.02 0.42 -9.61
N VAL A 470 -8.16 1.51 -10.35
CA VAL A 470 -8.58 2.80 -9.77
C VAL A 470 -9.98 2.71 -9.18
N ILE A 471 -10.92 2.07 -9.87
CA ILE A 471 -12.29 1.95 -9.38
C ILE A 471 -12.39 0.90 -8.28
N PHE A 472 -11.65 -0.21 -8.39
CA PHE A 472 -11.62 -1.26 -7.36
C PHE A 472 -11.41 -0.68 -5.96
N TRP A 473 -10.39 0.16 -5.76
CA TRP A 473 -10.06 0.73 -4.46
C TRP A 473 -11.09 1.75 -3.91
N THR A 474 -12.07 2.14 -4.71
CA THR A 474 -13.21 2.95 -4.24
C THR A 474 -14.38 2.12 -3.71
N THR A 475 -14.33 0.79 -3.82
CA THR A 475 -15.47 -0.09 -3.53
C THR A 475 -15.43 -0.77 -2.16
N PRO A 476 -14.27 -1.14 -1.55
CA PRO A 476 -14.22 -1.83 -0.26
C PRO A 476 -14.87 -1.02 0.87
N ASP A 477 -14.71 0.31 0.86
CA ASP A 477 -15.30 1.21 1.86
C ASP A 477 -16.82 1.14 1.93
N ARG A 478 -17.46 0.74 0.83
CA ARG A 478 -18.94 0.64 0.73
C ARG A 478 -19.46 -0.74 1.10
N ALA A 479 -18.63 -1.76 1.04
CA ALA A 479 -19.02 -3.16 1.19
C ALA A 479 -18.59 -3.78 2.51
N ILE A 480 -17.54 -3.25 3.14
CA ILE A 480 -16.97 -3.77 4.39
C ILE A 480 -17.53 -2.96 5.55
N SER A 481 -17.88 -3.67 6.66
CA SER A 481 -18.36 -3.02 7.89
C SER A 481 -17.31 -2.02 8.40
N LEU A 482 -17.74 -0.90 8.95
CA LEU A 482 -16.86 0.15 9.50
C LEU A 482 -15.84 -0.43 10.49
N ARG A 483 -16.24 -1.39 11.32
CA ARG A 483 -15.40 -2.05 12.32
C ARG A 483 -14.25 -2.85 11.70
N ALA A 484 -14.48 -3.56 10.59
CA ALA A 484 -13.49 -4.39 9.91
C ALA A 484 -12.77 -3.66 8.77
N ARG A 485 -13.14 -2.42 8.43
CA ARG A 485 -12.73 -1.73 7.22
C ARG A 485 -11.21 -1.59 7.12
N ALA A 486 -10.56 -0.99 8.10
CA ALA A 486 -9.12 -0.75 8.05
C ALA A 486 -8.31 -2.05 7.94
N LEU A 487 -8.66 -3.03 8.77
CA LEU A 487 -7.98 -4.32 8.78
C LEU A 487 -8.36 -5.15 7.55
N GLY A 488 -9.61 -5.09 7.10
CA GLY A 488 -10.07 -5.73 5.87
C GLY A 488 -9.34 -5.21 4.62
N ILE A 489 -9.17 -3.90 4.49
CA ILE A 489 -8.39 -3.28 3.41
C ILE A 489 -6.92 -3.74 3.46
N ALA A 490 -6.32 -3.83 4.65
CA ALA A 490 -4.95 -4.32 4.81
C ALA A 490 -4.83 -5.80 4.39
N VAL A 491 -5.79 -6.66 4.75
CA VAL A 491 -5.84 -8.07 4.34
C VAL A 491 -6.01 -8.20 2.83
N ILE A 492 -6.95 -7.44 2.22
CA ILE A 492 -7.15 -7.44 0.77
C ILE A 492 -5.86 -7.06 0.05
N ASN A 493 -5.19 -6.00 0.51
CA ASN A 493 -3.94 -5.55 -0.11
C ASN A 493 -2.82 -6.59 0.04
N ALA A 494 -2.52 -7.02 1.27
CA ALA A 494 -1.41 -7.93 1.54
C ALA A 494 -1.60 -9.28 0.83
N THR A 495 -2.79 -9.88 0.97
CA THR A 495 -3.08 -11.20 0.37
C THR A 495 -3.26 -11.08 -1.15
N GLY A 496 -3.89 -10.01 -1.63
CA GLY A 496 -4.03 -9.77 -3.06
C GLY A 496 -2.68 -9.59 -3.78
N MET A 497 -1.69 -8.98 -3.11
CA MET A 497 -0.33 -8.83 -3.67
C MET A 497 0.39 -10.18 -3.90
N THR A 498 -0.09 -11.29 -3.33
CA THR A 498 0.43 -12.61 -3.70
C THR A 498 0.17 -12.96 -5.16
N GLY A 499 -0.83 -12.37 -5.82
CA GLY A 499 -1.04 -12.45 -7.25
C GLY A 499 0.12 -11.85 -8.05
N ALA A 500 0.62 -10.69 -7.60
CA ALA A 500 1.80 -10.07 -8.20
C ALA A 500 3.08 -10.90 -7.99
N ALA A 501 3.14 -11.65 -6.89
CA ALA A 501 4.26 -12.57 -6.64
C ALA A 501 4.21 -13.81 -7.54
N LEU A 502 3.05 -14.46 -7.64
CA LEU A 502 2.92 -15.74 -8.35
C LEU A 502 2.86 -15.57 -9.88
N GLY A 503 2.28 -14.48 -10.37
CA GLY A 503 2.09 -14.25 -11.80
C GLY A 503 3.35 -14.36 -12.64
N PRO A 504 4.43 -13.64 -12.31
CA PRO A 504 5.69 -13.71 -13.06
C PRO A 504 6.33 -15.10 -13.07
N LEU A 505 6.28 -15.82 -11.95
CA LEU A 505 6.81 -17.18 -11.86
C LEU A 505 6.05 -18.14 -12.76
N LEU A 506 4.72 -18.12 -12.67
CA LEU A 506 3.86 -19.01 -13.45
C LEU A 506 3.98 -18.73 -14.95
N MET A 507 4.03 -17.45 -15.35
CA MET A 507 4.22 -17.07 -16.74
C MET A 507 5.60 -17.52 -17.27
N GLY A 508 6.66 -17.35 -16.47
CA GLY A 508 8.00 -17.82 -16.83
C GLY A 508 8.07 -19.34 -16.95
N TRP A 509 7.48 -20.06 -16.00
CA TRP A 509 7.41 -21.53 -16.03
C TRP A 509 6.64 -22.05 -17.27
N MET A 510 5.47 -21.47 -17.55
CA MET A 510 4.69 -21.83 -18.75
C MET A 510 5.47 -21.57 -20.03
N LYS A 511 6.21 -20.45 -20.11
CA LYS A 511 7.06 -20.15 -21.27
C LYS A 511 8.16 -21.19 -21.45
N ASP A 512 8.84 -21.61 -20.37
CA ASP A 512 9.90 -22.62 -20.46
C ASP A 512 9.35 -23.99 -20.88
N VAL A 513 8.13 -24.36 -20.45
CA VAL A 513 7.48 -25.63 -20.79
C VAL A 513 6.91 -25.62 -22.22
N THR A 514 6.29 -24.52 -22.65
CA THR A 514 5.57 -24.45 -23.95
C THR A 514 6.38 -23.81 -25.07
N GLY A 515 7.53 -23.19 -24.75
CA GLY A 515 8.36 -22.49 -25.72
C GLY A 515 7.88 -21.09 -26.12
N ASN A 516 6.70 -20.65 -25.68
CA ASN A 516 6.11 -19.37 -26.03
C ASN A 516 5.34 -18.74 -24.86
N PHE A 517 4.90 -17.48 -25.01
CA PHE A 517 4.15 -16.78 -23.97
C PHE A 517 2.65 -17.10 -23.94
N ASN A 518 2.08 -17.77 -24.96
CA ASN A 518 0.63 -17.87 -25.12
C ASN A 518 -0.05 -18.54 -23.93
N ALA A 519 0.51 -19.66 -23.42
CA ALA A 519 -0.05 -20.35 -22.26
C ALA A 519 -0.10 -19.44 -21.01
N GLY A 520 0.96 -18.69 -20.74
CA GLY A 520 1.01 -17.71 -19.65
C GLY A 520 0.02 -16.56 -19.84
N ILE A 521 -0.14 -16.09 -21.08
CA ILE A 521 -1.11 -15.03 -21.42
C ILE A 521 -2.55 -15.52 -21.21
N PHE A 522 -2.88 -16.75 -21.63
CA PHE A 522 -4.20 -17.35 -21.37
C PHE A 522 -4.47 -17.54 -19.88
N MET A 523 -3.46 -17.91 -19.09
CA MET A 523 -3.59 -18.00 -17.64
C MET A 523 -3.96 -16.65 -17.03
N VAL A 524 -3.26 -15.56 -17.42
CA VAL A 524 -3.54 -14.20 -16.94
C VAL A 524 -4.95 -13.76 -17.36
N ALA A 525 -5.36 -14.03 -18.59
CA ALA A 525 -6.73 -13.78 -19.07
C ALA A 525 -7.77 -14.55 -18.24
N GLY A 526 -7.51 -15.82 -17.92
CA GLY A 526 -8.36 -16.66 -17.07
C GLY A 526 -8.53 -16.07 -15.66
N PHE A 527 -7.45 -15.58 -15.04
CA PHE A 527 -7.55 -14.88 -13.75
C PHE A 527 -8.40 -13.61 -13.85
N LEU A 528 -8.31 -12.85 -14.92
CA LEU A 528 -9.15 -11.66 -15.10
C LEU A 528 -10.64 -12.01 -15.27
N VAL A 529 -10.96 -13.06 -16.01
CA VAL A 529 -12.34 -13.56 -16.12
C VAL A 529 -12.84 -14.04 -14.76
N LEU A 530 -12.04 -14.80 -14.01
CA LEU A 530 -12.35 -15.20 -12.63
C LEU A 530 -12.57 -13.96 -11.73
N GLY A 531 -11.70 -12.96 -11.82
CA GLY A 531 -11.83 -11.71 -11.08
C GLY A 531 -13.13 -10.97 -11.41
N ALA A 532 -13.52 -10.92 -12.69
CA ALA A 532 -14.80 -10.34 -13.12
C ALA A 532 -16.02 -11.11 -12.55
N LEU A 533 -15.98 -12.45 -12.58
CA LEU A 533 -17.01 -13.29 -11.96
C LEU A 533 -17.10 -13.03 -10.45
N VAL A 534 -15.96 -12.96 -9.77
CA VAL A 534 -15.90 -12.67 -8.33
C VAL A 534 -16.49 -11.29 -8.02
N ILE A 535 -16.15 -10.24 -8.79
CA ILE A 535 -16.73 -8.90 -8.63
C ILE A 535 -18.25 -8.93 -8.83
N SER A 536 -18.75 -9.76 -9.74
CA SER A 536 -20.21 -9.91 -9.95
C SER A 536 -20.94 -10.46 -8.74
N LEU A 537 -20.28 -11.26 -7.90
CA LEU A 537 -20.82 -11.84 -6.67
C LEU A 537 -20.76 -10.90 -5.47
N ILE A 538 -19.94 -9.83 -5.51
CA ILE A 538 -19.83 -8.90 -4.39
C ILE A 538 -21.13 -8.07 -4.24
N PRO A 539 -21.76 -8.08 -3.04
CA PRO A 539 -22.96 -7.30 -2.79
C PRO A 539 -22.60 -5.81 -2.62
N MET A 540 -22.56 -5.07 -3.71
CA MET A 540 -22.37 -3.61 -3.67
C MET A 540 -23.74 -2.92 -3.58
N LYS A 541 -24.04 -2.25 -2.47
CA LYS A 541 -25.26 -1.45 -2.31
C LYS A 541 -25.20 -0.24 -3.25
N LYS A 542 -26.23 -0.04 -4.06
CA LYS A 542 -26.44 1.26 -4.74
C LYS A 542 -26.68 2.30 -3.68
N VAL A 543 -25.94 3.40 -3.69
CA VAL A 543 -26.27 4.55 -2.84
C VAL A 543 -27.55 5.12 -3.42
N ALA A 544 -28.65 5.04 -2.65
CA ALA A 544 -29.88 5.74 -3.01
C ALA A 544 -29.54 7.24 -3.14
N HIS A 545 -29.99 7.86 -4.23
CA HIS A 545 -29.92 9.30 -4.37
C HIS A 545 -30.74 9.91 -3.22
N GLN A 546 -30.09 10.52 -2.22
CA GLN A 546 -30.69 11.49 -1.34
C GLN A 546 -30.52 12.87 -1.95
#